data_765b7eaa961c14188865fefe108f128c
#
_entry.id   765b7eaa961c14188865fefe108f128c
#
_cell.length_a   1.000
_cell.length_b   1.000
_cell.length_c   1.000
_cell.angle_alpha   90.00
_cell.angle_beta   90.00
_cell.angle_gamma   90.00
#
_symmetry.space_group_name_H-M   'P 1'
#
loop_
_entity.id
_entity.type
_entity.pdbx_description
1 polymer ?
#
loop_
_entity_poly.entity_id
_entity_poly.type
_entity_poly.pdbx_seq_one_letter_code
_entity_poly.pdbx_strand_id
1 'polypeptide(L)'
;MDLGDDIQLLEAWRAGDRRAADRLISRHHGLIRRTIRTKVPDQALDDLTQRVLTALVERRDQIRAGASVRAYVLVITKRAIADYYRRRKPEADQLAHSVVDLGAGPITLLLAQRESRLLLEALRTIQLDDQFLLELYYWEDLSAPELAQVFEAAEPAIRSRLRRAKERLRARVTELTESCPELADTLTDVDAWALKLREELRARYPALA
;
A
#
# COMPACT_ATOMS: atom_id res chain seq x y z
N MET A 1 5.39 11.09 10.76
CA MET A 1 5.04 12.08 9.72
C MET A 1 4.01 13.00 10.34
N ASP A 2 4.28 14.29 10.39
CA ASP A 2 3.44 15.24 11.14
C ASP A 2 2.22 15.62 10.27
N LEU A 3 1.01 15.21 10.72
CA LEU A 3 -0.27 15.51 10.07
C LEU A 3 -0.54 17.03 9.99
N GLY A 4 0.00 17.81 10.95
CA GLY A 4 -0.14 19.27 10.97
C GLY A 4 0.58 19.94 9.80
N ASP A 5 1.75 19.48 9.45
CA ASP A 5 2.56 20.01 8.34
C ASP A 5 1.89 19.80 6.97
N ASP A 6 1.26 18.65 6.74
CA ASP A 6 0.62 18.37 5.44
C ASP A 6 -0.62 19.25 5.22
N ILE A 7 -1.37 19.53 6.29
CA ILE A 7 -2.54 20.42 6.21
C ILE A 7 -2.09 21.84 5.92
N GLN A 8 -1.05 22.34 6.61
CA GLN A 8 -0.50 23.68 6.37
C GLN A 8 0.03 23.83 4.94
N LEU A 9 0.74 22.83 4.42
CA LEU A 9 1.21 22.82 3.03
C LEU A 9 0.04 22.83 2.04
N LEU A 10 -1.01 22.07 2.31
CA LEU A 10 -2.21 22.02 1.47
C LEU A 10 -2.92 23.38 1.44
N GLU A 11 -3.09 24.04 2.59
CA GLU A 11 -3.73 25.35 2.68
C GLU A 11 -2.91 26.44 1.97
N ALA A 12 -1.60 26.45 2.17
CA ALA A 12 -0.70 27.36 1.45
C ALA A 12 -0.76 27.11 -0.07
N TRP A 13 -0.80 25.85 -0.51
CA TRP A 13 -0.96 25.51 -1.92
C TRP A 13 -2.29 26.02 -2.49
N ARG A 14 -3.39 25.86 -1.77
CA ARG A 14 -4.72 26.40 -2.15
C ARG A 14 -4.72 27.93 -2.26
N ALA A 15 -3.93 28.59 -1.41
CA ALA A 15 -3.71 30.03 -1.45
C ALA A 15 -2.78 30.48 -2.59
N GLY A 16 -2.24 29.54 -3.40
CA GLY A 16 -1.41 29.82 -4.57
C GLY A 16 0.11 29.66 -4.37
N ASP A 17 0.56 29.19 -3.20
CA ASP A 17 1.98 28.93 -2.95
C ASP A 17 2.44 27.66 -3.70
N ARG A 18 3.16 27.85 -4.81
CA ARG A 18 3.74 26.76 -5.61
C ARG A 18 4.82 25.97 -4.88
N ARG A 19 5.57 26.61 -3.97
CA ARG A 19 6.60 25.92 -3.19
C ARG A 19 5.97 24.94 -2.17
N ALA A 20 4.84 25.32 -1.61
CA ALA A 20 4.06 24.42 -0.73
C ALA A 20 3.55 23.21 -1.52
N ALA A 21 3.06 23.41 -2.76
CA ALA A 21 2.68 22.33 -3.67
C ALA A 21 3.84 21.37 -3.94
N ASP A 22 5.00 21.89 -4.34
CA ASP A 22 6.19 21.08 -4.64
C ASP A 22 6.64 20.26 -3.43
N ARG A 23 6.61 20.85 -2.23
CA ARG A 23 6.95 20.15 -0.97
C ARG A 23 5.96 19.03 -0.67
N LEU A 24 4.66 19.29 -0.78
CA LEU A 24 3.63 18.31 -0.49
C LEU A 24 3.68 17.13 -1.48
N ILE A 25 3.82 17.42 -2.77
CA ILE A 25 3.95 16.42 -3.83
C ILE A 25 5.22 15.58 -3.60
N SER A 26 6.37 16.22 -3.35
CA SER A 26 7.63 15.52 -3.11
C SER A 26 7.56 14.59 -1.90
N ARG A 27 6.90 15.04 -0.81
CA ARG A 27 6.70 14.25 0.41
C ARG A 27 5.91 12.96 0.15
N HIS A 28 4.88 13.01 -0.70
CA HIS A 28 4.01 11.86 -0.97
C HIS A 28 4.41 11.06 -2.22
N HIS A 29 5.32 11.55 -3.04
CA HIS A 29 5.75 10.88 -4.27
C HIS A 29 6.32 9.47 -4.00
N GLY A 30 7.17 9.33 -2.97
CA GLY A 30 7.73 8.04 -2.57
C GLY A 30 6.65 7.03 -2.17
N LEU A 31 5.67 7.47 -1.35
CA LEU A 31 4.52 6.65 -0.95
C LEU A 31 3.72 6.16 -2.16
N ILE A 32 3.39 7.07 -3.08
CA ILE A 32 2.64 6.73 -4.31
C ILE A 32 3.39 5.66 -5.11
N ARG A 33 4.68 5.90 -5.40
CA ARG A 33 5.49 4.96 -6.19
C ARG A 33 5.61 3.59 -5.53
N ARG A 34 5.89 3.54 -4.21
CA ARG A 34 5.97 2.26 -3.48
C ARG A 34 4.68 1.47 -3.60
N THR A 35 3.56 2.14 -3.33
CA THR A 35 2.23 1.53 -3.35
C THR A 35 1.85 0.98 -4.72
N ILE A 36 2.17 1.71 -5.79
CA ILE A 36 1.90 1.27 -7.17
C ILE A 36 2.82 0.11 -7.55
N ARG A 37 4.12 0.23 -7.27
CA ARG A 37 5.15 -0.75 -7.69
C ARG A 37 4.87 -2.17 -7.21
N THR A 38 4.26 -2.33 -6.05
CA THR A 38 3.91 -3.67 -5.52
C THR A 38 2.69 -4.29 -6.20
N LYS A 39 1.98 -3.54 -7.04
CA LYS A 39 0.66 -3.92 -7.60
C LYS A 39 0.61 -3.95 -9.13
N VAL A 40 1.57 -3.36 -9.81
CA VAL A 40 1.55 -3.29 -11.27
C VAL A 40 2.93 -3.61 -11.86
N PRO A 41 3.01 -4.05 -13.14
CA PRO A 41 4.28 -4.21 -13.84
C PRO A 41 5.06 -2.90 -13.96
N ASP A 42 6.39 -2.97 -14.02
CA ASP A 42 7.28 -1.80 -14.07
C ASP A 42 6.93 -0.83 -15.20
N GLN A 43 6.49 -1.35 -16.37
CA GLN A 43 6.10 -0.51 -17.51
C GLN A 43 4.91 0.42 -17.23
N ALA A 44 4.07 0.08 -16.24
CA ALA A 44 2.89 0.89 -15.87
C ALA A 44 3.17 1.85 -14.71
N LEU A 45 4.30 1.71 -14.03
CA LEU A 45 4.61 2.44 -12.80
C LEU A 45 4.61 3.95 -13.00
N ASP A 46 5.33 4.43 -14.00
CA ASP A 46 5.50 5.87 -14.23
C ASP A 46 4.22 6.52 -14.72
N ASP A 47 3.48 5.88 -15.64
CA ASP A 47 2.18 6.36 -16.12
C ASP A 47 1.16 6.46 -14.98
N LEU A 48 1.05 5.43 -14.14
CA LEU A 48 0.12 5.46 -13.01
C LEU A 48 0.54 6.46 -11.93
N THR A 49 1.84 6.59 -11.66
CA THR A 49 2.35 7.62 -10.74
C THR A 49 1.95 9.01 -11.24
N GLN A 50 2.17 9.30 -12.53
CA GLN A 50 1.80 10.58 -13.12
C GLN A 50 0.29 10.84 -13.05
N ARG A 51 -0.53 9.83 -13.30
CA ARG A 51 -2.00 9.96 -13.18
C ARG A 51 -2.44 10.29 -11.75
N VAL A 52 -1.83 9.66 -10.76
CA VAL A 52 -2.13 9.94 -9.35
C VAL A 52 -1.74 11.38 -9.00
N LEU A 53 -0.56 11.84 -9.42
CA LEU A 53 -0.10 13.21 -9.18
C LEU A 53 -1.00 14.23 -9.87
N THR A 54 -1.39 13.99 -11.11
CA THR A 54 -2.33 14.84 -11.85
C THR A 54 -3.68 14.91 -11.13
N ALA A 55 -4.23 13.78 -10.70
CA ALA A 55 -5.49 13.74 -9.96
C ALA A 55 -5.39 14.46 -8.60
N LEU A 56 -4.24 14.40 -7.93
CA LEU A 56 -4.00 15.15 -6.69
C LEU A 56 -4.03 16.66 -6.94
N VAL A 57 -3.38 17.13 -8.02
CA VAL A 57 -3.35 18.55 -8.40
C VAL A 57 -4.76 19.04 -8.74
N GLU A 58 -5.50 18.29 -9.56
CA GLU A 58 -6.84 18.66 -10.01
C GLU A 58 -7.88 18.68 -8.88
N ARG A 59 -7.72 17.79 -7.88
CA ARG A 59 -8.71 17.55 -6.83
C ARG A 59 -8.26 18.04 -5.46
N ARG A 60 -7.19 18.82 -5.35
CA ARG A 60 -6.66 19.32 -4.06
C ARG A 60 -7.72 20.05 -3.22
N ASP A 61 -8.64 20.74 -3.90
CA ASP A 61 -9.70 21.51 -3.24
C ASP A 61 -10.82 20.62 -2.66
N GLN A 62 -10.87 19.34 -3.08
CA GLN A 62 -11.83 18.35 -2.57
C GLN A 62 -11.36 17.67 -1.28
N ILE A 63 -10.11 17.85 -0.87
CA ILE A 63 -9.59 17.30 0.39
C ILE A 63 -10.29 18.05 1.53
N ARG A 64 -11.08 17.34 2.33
CA ARG A 64 -11.87 17.95 3.41
C ARG A 64 -10.95 18.50 4.51
N ALA A 65 -11.36 19.59 5.15
CA ALA A 65 -10.68 20.10 6.34
C ALA A 65 -10.63 18.98 7.41
N GLY A 66 -9.46 18.77 8.01
CA GLY A 66 -9.24 17.73 9.01
C GLY A 66 -9.04 16.30 8.46
N ALA A 67 -9.18 16.07 7.15
CA ALA A 67 -8.84 14.79 6.54
C ALA A 67 -7.32 14.63 6.40
N SER A 68 -6.83 13.41 6.57
CA SER A 68 -5.43 13.08 6.31
C SER A 68 -5.13 13.21 4.81
N VAL A 69 -4.20 14.11 4.45
CA VAL A 69 -3.72 14.25 3.06
C VAL A 69 -3.12 12.92 2.58
N ARG A 70 -2.39 12.23 3.46
CA ARG A 70 -1.81 10.91 3.20
C ARG A 70 -2.89 9.89 2.85
N ALA A 71 -3.97 9.81 3.63
CA ALA A 71 -5.08 8.91 3.35
C ALA A 71 -5.75 9.24 2.02
N TYR A 72 -5.95 10.54 1.71
CA TYR A 72 -6.51 10.97 0.44
C TYR A 72 -5.65 10.57 -0.76
N VAL A 73 -4.34 10.76 -0.68
CA VAL A 73 -3.38 10.32 -1.70
C VAL A 73 -3.49 8.81 -1.92
N LEU A 74 -3.63 8.02 -0.86
CA LEU A 74 -3.80 6.57 -0.96
C LEU A 74 -5.15 6.17 -1.57
N VAL A 75 -6.24 6.93 -1.32
CA VAL A 75 -7.53 6.74 -2.02
C VAL A 75 -7.35 6.90 -3.52
N ILE A 76 -6.71 7.99 -3.96
CA ILE A 76 -6.46 8.23 -5.40
C ILE A 76 -5.59 7.12 -5.97
N THR A 77 -4.54 6.71 -5.27
CA THR A 77 -3.62 5.65 -5.69
C THR A 77 -4.35 4.32 -5.85
N LYS A 78 -5.17 3.94 -4.85
CA LYS A 78 -6.00 2.72 -4.90
C LYS A 78 -6.94 2.73 -6.10
N ARG A 79 -7.62 3.85 -6.35
CA ARG A 79 -8.52 4.02 -7.50
C ARG A 79 -7.77 3.90 -8.83
N ALA A 80 -6.60 4.51 -8.95
CA ALA A 80 -5.78 4.42 -10.17
C ALA A 80 -5.36 2.98 -10.48
N ILE A 81 -4.97 2.20 -9.46
CA ILE A 81 -4.64 0.78 -9.58
C ILE A 81 -5.88 -0.03 -10.00
N ALA A 82 -7.03 0.19 -9.36
CA ALA A 82 -8.28 -0.48 -9.71
C ALA A 82 -8.71 -0.19 -11.15
N ASP A 83 -8.59 1.08 -11.59
CA ASP A 83 -8.89 1.49 -12.97
C ASP A 83 -7.94 0.87 -13.99
N TYR A 84 -6.67 0.70 -13.63
CA TYR A 84 -5.68 0.03 -14.47
C TYR A 84 -6.10 -1.41 -14.76
N TYR A 85 -6.52 -2.17 -13.75
CA TYR A 85 -6.97 -3.55 -13.92
C TYR A 85 -8.31 -3.63 -14.65
N ARG A 86 -9.28 -2.78 -14.32
CA ARG A 86 -10.59 -2.75 -14.96
C ARG A 86 -10.51 -2.55 -16.47
N ARG A 87 -9.57 -1.74 -16.94
CA ARG A 87 -9.36 -1.52 -18.40
C ARG A 87 -8.73 -2.72 -19.11
N ARG A 88 -8.02 -3.59 -18.37
CA ARG A 88 -7.33 -4.75 -18.95
C ARG A 88 -8.15 -6.04 -18.95
N LYS A 89 -9.05 -6.20 -17.99
CA LYS A 89 -9.94 -7.36 -17.87
C LYS A 89 -11.36 -6.88 -17.50
N PRO A 90 -12.19 -6.51 -18.49
CA PRO A 90 -13.53 -5.95 -18.23
C PRO A 90 -14.49 -6.92 -17.54
N GLU A 91 -14.30 -8.24 -17.71
CA GLU A 91 -15.28 -9.28 -17.31
C GLU A 91 -14.99 -9.95 -15.96
N ALA A 92 -13.90 -9.58 -15.27
CA ALA A 92 -13.57 -10.17 -13.99
C ALA A 92 -13.73 -9.15 -12.86
N ASP A 93 -14.29 -9.57 -11.74
CA ASP A 93 -14.25 -8.80 -10.49
C ASP A 93 -12.79 -8.67 -10.04
N GLN A 94 -12.16 -7.56 -10.45
CA GLN A 94 -10.70 -7.41 -10.53
C GLN A 94 -10.07 -7.22 -9.16
N LEU A 95 -10.86 -6.82 -8.17
CA LEU A 95 -10.43 -6.73 -6.77
C LEU A 95 -10.41 -8.11 -6.11
N ALA A 96 -11.03 -9.11 -6.75
CA ALA A 96 -11.02 -10.50 -6.29
C ALA A 96 -9.82 -11.32 -6.82
N HIS A 97 -9.01 -10.76 -7.76
CA HIS A 97 -7.89 -11.50 -8.35
C HIS A 97 -6.60 -11.25 -7.56
N SER A 98 -5.85 -12.33 -7.34
CA SER A 98 -4.48 -12.25 -6.86
C SER A 98 -3.57 -11.68 -7.95
N VAL A 99 -2.61 -10.85 -7.55
CA VAL A 99 -1.64 -10.24 -8.47
C VAL A 99 -0.43 -11.17 -8.58
N VAL A 100 -0.53 -12.19 -9.43
CA VAL A 100 0.50 -13.23 -9.56
C VAL A 100 1.71 -12.76 -10.40
N ASP A 101 1.54 -11.82 -11.32
CA ASP A 101 2.55 -11.42 -12.32
C ASP A 101 3.22 -10.06 -12.03
N LEU A 102 3.56 -9.76 -10.79
CA LEU A 102 4.25 -8.53 -10.48
C LEU A 102 5.76 -8.68 -10.55
N GLY A 103 6.39 -7.81 -11.35
CA GLY A 103 7.83 -7.62 -11.36
C GLY A 103 8.43 -7.26 -10.00
N ALA A 104 9.75 -7.15 -9.94
CA ALA A 104 10.51 -6.88 -8.73
C ALA A 104 10.15 -5.54 -8.09
N GLY A 105 9.30 -5.55 -7.08
CA GLY A 105 9.07 -4.37 -6.20
C GLY A 105 10.17 -4.19 -5.16
N PRO A 106 10.16 -3.12 -4.33
CA PRO A 106 11.15 -2.91 -3.27
C PRO A 106 11.24 -4.08 -2.30
N ILE A 107 10.13 -4.79 -2.08
CA ILE A 107 10.06 -6.02 -1.28
C ILE A 107 10.89 -7.14 -1.93
N THR A 108 11.02 -7.16 -3.26
CA THR A 108 11.84 -8.14 -3.98
C THR A 108 13.34 -7.97 -3.69
N LEU A 109 13.78 -6.77 -3.32
CA LEU A 109 15.16 -6.51 -2.91
C LEU A 109 15.51 -7.12 -1.54
N LEU A 110 14.51 -7.47 -0.73
CA LEU A 110 14.67 -8.22 0.53
C LEU A 110 14.76 -9.73 0.32
N LEU A 111 14.62 -10.20 -0.90
CA LEU A 111 14.59 -11.63 -1.26
C LEU A 111 15.91 -12.38 -1.03
N ALA A 112 16.88 -11.79 -0.34
CA ALA A 112 18.03 -12.52 0.18
C ALA A 112 17.61 -13.59 1.22
N GLN A 113 16.53 -13.35 1.97
CA GLN A 113 16.02 -14.31 2.97
C GLN A 113 14.86 -15.11 2.38
N ARG A 114 14.89 -16.43 2.54
CA ARG A 114 13.87 -17.36 2.05
C ARG A 114 12.48 -17.08 2.64
N GLU A 115 12.45 -16.68 3.90
CA GLU A 115 11.25 -16.26 4.65
C GLU A 115 10.54 -15.07 3.99
N SER A 116 11.28 -14.04 3.59
CA SER A 116 10.74 -12.85 2.94
C SER A 116 10.10 -13.16 1.58
N ARG A 117 10.67 -14.16 0.86
CA ARG A 117 10.08 -14.64 -0.40
C ARG A 117 8.74 -15.30 -0.19
N LEU A 118 8.61 -16.15 0.84
CA LEU A 118 7.37 -16.86 1.15
C LEU A 118 6.24 -15.89 1.53
N LEU A 119 6.53 -14.85 2.33
CA LEU A 119 5.52 -13.85 2.63
C LEU A 119 5.04 -13.12 1.38
N LEU A 120 5.99 -12.70 0.56
CA LEU A 120 5.65 -12.01 -0.68
C LEU A 120 4.81 -12.91 -1.60
N GLU A 121 5.15 -14.19 -1.69
CA GLU A 121 4.39 -15.18 -2.44
C GLU A 121 2.99 -15.37 -1.82
N ALA A 122 2.88 -15.53 -0.52
CA ALA A 122 1.60 -15.60 0.18
C ALA A 122 0.73 -14.36 -0.05
N LEU A 123 1.31 -13.16 0.07
CA LEU A 123 0.63 -11.90 -0.20
C LEU A 123 0.12 -11.81 -1.64
N ARG A 124 0.89 -12.27 -2.61
CA ARG A 124 0.49 -12.24 -4.03
C ARG A 124 -0.67 -13.18 -4.36
N THR A 125 -0.93 -14.18 -3.53
CA THR A 125 -2.01 -15.14 -3.74
C THR A 125 -3.35 -14.74 -3.10
N ILE A 126 -3.38 -13.72 -2.23
CA ILE A 126 -4.62 -13.19 -1.67
C ILE A 126 -5.21 -12.08 -2.55
N GLN A 127 -6.47 -11.71 -2.32
CA GLN A 127 -7.16 -10.68 -3.09
C GLN A 127 -6.45 -9.33 -3.03
N LEU A 128 -6.41 -8.59 -4.14
CA LEU A 128 -5.72 -7.30 -4.28
C LEU A 128 -6.10 -6.29 -3.19
N ASP A 129 -7.38 -6.20 -2.84
CA ASP A 129 -7.87 -5.31 -1.79
C ASP A 129 -7.37 -5.70 -0.38
N ASP A 130 -7.19 -7.01 -0.12
CA ASP A 130 -6.61 -7.49 1.13
C ASP A 130 -5.09 -7.27 1.17
N GLN A 131 -4.40 -7.46 0.03
CA GLN A 131 -2.99 -7.09 -0.10
C GLN A 131 -2.80 -5.61 0.23
N PHE A 132 -3.61 -4.75 -0.40
CA PHE A 132 -3.54 -3.31 -0.18
C PHE A 132 -3.78 -2.95 1.29
N LEU A 133 -4.78 -3.55 1.92
CA LEU A 133 -5.11 -3.34 3.33
C LEU A 133 -3.96 -3.75 4.27
N LEU A 134 -3.38 -4.93 4.05
CA LEU A 134 -2.28 -5.45 4.86
C LEU A 134 -1.00 -4.64 4.66
N GLU A 135 -0.70 -4.24 3.43
CA GLU A 135 0.48 -3.40 3.15
C GLU A 135 0.37 -2.05 3.84
N LEU A 136 -0.76 -1.37 3.76
CA LEU A 136 -0.95 -0.10 4.45
C LEU A 136 -0.89 -0.25 5.97
N TYR A 137 -1.40 -1.34 6.51
CA TYR A 137 -1.34 -1.62 7.94
C TYR A 137 0.09 -1.92 8.42
N TYR A 138 0.80 -2.86 7.77
CA TYR A 138 2.09 -3.32 8.25
C TYR A 138 3.25 -2.40 7.86
N TRP A 139 3.29 -1.90 6.64
CA TRP A 139 4.45 -1.16 6.13
C TRP A 139 4.27 0.36 6.13
N GLU A 140 3.06 0.81 5.93
CA GLU A 140 2.77 2.25 6.00
C GLU A 140 2.24 2.69 7.36
N ASP A 141 2.04 1.77 8.31
CA ASP A 141 1.67 2.04 9.70
C ASP A 141 0.37 2.85 9.84
N LEU A 142 -0.61 2.60 8.95
CA LEU A 142 -1.89 3.26 9.02
C LEU A 142 -2.73 2.70 10.16
N SER A 143 -3.29 3.61 10.94
CA SER A 143 -4.28 3.29 11.96
C SER A 143 -5.62 2.83 11.35
N ALA A 144 -6.46 2.16 12.15
CA ALA A 144 -7.79 1.74 11.69
C ALA A 144 -8.68 2.90 11.19
N PRO A 145 -8.68 4.11 11.81
CA PRO A 145 -9.37 5.27 11.26
C PRO A 145 -8.82 5.73 9.90
N GLU A 146 -7.51 5.74 9.70
CA GLU A 146 -6.90 6.12 8.42
C GLU A 146 -7.22 5.10 7.32
N LEU A 147 -7.14 3.80 7.65
CA LEU A 147 -7.57 2.73 6.75
C LEU A 147 -9.05 2.86 6.39
N ALA A 148 -9.92 3.24 7.35
CA ALA A 148 -11.32 3.50 7.09
C ALA A 148 -11.53 4.62 6.05
N GLN A 149 -10.72 5.67 6.10
CA GLN A 149 -10.71 6.73 5.09
C GLN A 149 -10.25 6.20 3.73
N VAL A 150 -9.13 5.45 3.67
CA VAL A 150 -8.59 4.90 2.41
C VAL A 150 -9.56 3.94 1.73
N PHE A 151 -10.28 3.14 2.50
CA PHE A 151 -11.23 2.15 1.98
C PHE A 151 -12.66 2.66 1.89
N GLU A 152 -12.91 3.92 2.27
CA GLU A 152 -14.24 4.56 2.26
C GLU A 152 -15.29 3.70 3.01
N ALA A 153 -14.89 3.15 4.16
CA ALA A 153 -15.68 2.21 4.94
C ALA A 153 -15.72 2.61 6.43
N ALA A 154 -16.69 2.10 7.18
CA ALA A 154 -16.74 2.31 8.63
C ALA A 154 -15.56 1.59 9.35
N GLU A 155 -15.01 2.21 10.38
CA GLU A 155 -13.88 1.66 11.14
C GLU A 155 -14.11 0.23 11.67
N PRO A 156 -15.30 -0.13 12.23
CA PRO A 156 -15.57 -1.50 12.64
C PRO A 156 -15.51 -2.51 11.47
N ALA A 157 -15.94 -2.10 10.27
CA ALA A 157 -15.85 -2.92 9.07
C ALA A 157 -14.39 -3.16 8.67
N ILE A 158 -13.54 -2.11 8.76
CA ILE A 158 -12.10 -2.22 8.49
C ILE A 158 -11.42 -3.15 9.49
N ARG A 159 -11.71 -3.04 10.79
CA ARG A 159 -11.16 -3.95 11.80
C ARG A 159 -11.52 -5.42 11.52
N SER A 160 -12.78 -5.67 11.16
CA SER A 160 -13.24 -7.02 10.78
C SER A 160 -12.57 -7.51 9.49
N ARG A 161 -12.41 -6.63 8.50
CA ARG A 161 -11.74 -6.96 7.24
C ARG A 161 -10.25 -7.23 7.45
N LEU A 162 -9.58 -6.43 8.26
CA LEU A 162 -8.17 -6.61 8.59
C LEU A 162 -7.93 -7.96 9.27
N ARG A 163 -8.79 -8.35 10.25
CA ARG A 163 -8.74 -9.67 10.89
C ARG A 163 -8.83 -10.78 9.85
N ARG A 164 -9.83 -10.73 8.96
CA ARG A 164 -10.01 -11.76 7.92
C ARG A 164 -8.88 -11.80 6.91
N ALA A 165 -8.32 -10.64 6.53
CA ALA A 165 -7.17 -10.57 5.63
C ALA A 165 -5.92 -11.20 6.27
N LYS A 166 -5.68 -10.96 7.56
CA LYS A 166 -4.61 -11.61 8.33
C LYS A 166 -4.78 -13.13 8.41
N GLU A 167 -6.02 -13.60 8.65
CA GLU A 167 -6.34 -15.03 8.66
C GLU A 167 -6.05 -15.70 7.30
N ARG A 168 -6.44 -15.04 6.18
CA ARG A 168 -6.12 -15.54 4.84
C ARG A 168 -4.63 -15.56 4.57
N LEU A 169 -3.90 -14.51 4.96
CA LEU A 169 -2.46 -14.48 4.80
C LEU A 169 -1.78 -15.61 5.58
N ARG A 170 -2.19 -15.84 6.85
CA ARG A 170 -1.65 -16.94 7.66
C ARG A 170 -1.93 -18.30 7.01
N ALA A 171 -3.16 -18.53 6.53
CA ALA A 171 -3.49 -19.76 5.84
C ALA A 171 -2.58 -20.01 4.62
N ARG A 172 -2.34 -18.95 3.81
CA ARG A 172 -1.45 -19.07 2.64
C ARG A 172 0.01 -19.31 3.03
N VAL A 173 0.49 -18.65 4.07
CA VAL A 173 1.85 -18.92 4.61
C VAL A 173 1.95 -20.37 5.06
N THR A 174 0.96 -20.90 5.79
CA THR A 174 0.93 -22.30 6.24
C THR A 174 0.98 -23.27 5.06
N GLU A 175 0.15 -23.07 4.03
CA GLU A 175 0.15 -23.90 2.83
C GLU A 175 1.54 -23.92 2.12
N LEU A 176 2.19 -22.75 2.03
CA LEU A 176 3.53 -22.65 1.40
C LEU A 176 4.62 -23.27 2.28
N THR A 177 4.46 -23.29 3.59
CA THR A 177 5.44 -23.86 4.53
C THR A 177 5.27 -25.37 4.72
N GLU A 178 4.17 -25.99 4.32
CA GLU A 178 4.02 -27.46 4.29
C GLU A 178 5.14 -28.12 3.48
N SER A 179 5.64 -27.45 2.43
CA SER A 179 6.76 -27.88 1.61
C SER A 179 8.15 -27.54 2.20
N CYS A 180 8.20 -26.83 3.34
CA CYS A 180 9.42 -26.34 3.97
C CYS A 180 9.28 -26.26 5.50
N PRO A 181 9.26 -27.41 6.23
CA PRO A 181 9.00 -27.45 7.67
C PRO A 181 9.95 -26.60 8.53
N GLU A 182 11.18 -26.38 8.08
CA GLU A 182 12.20 -25.55 8.73
C GLU A 182 11.77 -24.08 8.88
N LEU A 183 10.82 -23.62 8.08
CA LEU A 183 10.32 -22.25 8.10
C LEU A 183 8.98 -22.11 8.86
N ALA A 184 8.33 -23.21 9.17
CA ALA A 184 7.04 -23.20 9.86
C ALA A 184 7.16 -22.55 11.25
N ASP A 185 8.21 -22.82 12.00
CA ASP A 185 8.44 -22.27 13.34
C ASP A 185 8.71 -20.76 13.30
N THR A 186 9.44 -20.28 12.27
CA THR A 186 9.76 -18.86 12.10
C THR A 186 8.54 -18.03 11.70
N LEU A 187 7.58 -18.65 11.02
CA LEU A 187 6.38 -18.01 10.48
C LEU A 187 5.12 -18.20 11.36
N THR A 188 5.28 -18.73 12.56
CA THR A 188 4.18 -18.95 13.52
C THR A 188 3.48 -17.64 13.89
N ASP A 189 4.22 -16.53 13.94
CA ASP A 189 3.66 -15.19 14.16
C ASP A 189 3.90 -14.29 12.93
N VAL A 190 2.99 -14.37 11.95
CA VAL A 190 3.02 -13.54 10.73
C VAL A 190 2.98 -12.04 11.05
N ASP A 191 2.31 -11.64 12.16
CA ASP A 191 2.25 -10.24 12.57
C ASP A 191 3.61 -9.72 13.04
N ALA A 192 4.26 -10.46 13.96
CA ALA A 192 5.59 -10.10 14.46
C ALA A 192 6.63 -10.08 13.33
N TRP A 193 6.54 -11.06 12.45
CA TRP A 193 7.46 -11.15 11.31
C TRP A 193 7.24 -10.03 10.26
N ALA A 194 6.01 -9.66 9.92
CA ALA A 194 5.73 -8.53 9.02
C ALA A 194 6.24 -7.20 9.62
N LEU A 195 6.16 -7.01 10.93
CA LEU A 195 6.72 -5.85 11.62
C LEU A 195 8.25 -5.84 11.58
N LYS A 196 8.90 -6.98 11.84
CA LYS A 196 10.36 -7.12 11.73
C LYS A 196 10.84 -6.79 10.31
N LEU A 197 10.16 -7.32 9.31
CA LEU A 197 10.44 -7.03 7.91
C LEU A 197 10.33 -5.53 7.58
N ARG A 198 9.34 -4.84 8.15
CA ARG A 198 9.20 -3.38 8.04
C ARG A 198 10.42 -2.65 8.59
N GLU A 199 10.90 -3.03 9.76
CA GLU A 199 12.08 -2.42 10.39
C GLU A 199 13.34 -2.65 9.56
N GLU A 200 13.54 -3.86 9.06
CA GLU A 200 14.67 -4.19 8.18
C GLU A 200 14.62 -3.38 6.87
N LEU A 201 13.42 -3.21 6.27
CA LEU A 201 13.22 -2.37 5.09
C LEU A 201 13.58 -0.91 5.35
N ARG A 202 13.10 -0.34 6.45
CA ARG A 202 13.40 1.04 6.85
C ARG A 202 14.88 1.26 7.09
N ALA A 203 15.56 0.31 7.76
CA ALA A 203 16.98 0.39 8.03
C ALA A 203 17.83 0.29 6.76
N ARG A 204 17.46 -0.58 5.84
CA ARG A 204 18.23 -0.84 4.62
C ARG A 204 17.96 0.16 3.49
N TYR A 205 16.76 0.73 3.47
CA TYR A 205 16.30 1.66 2.43
C TYR A 205 15.62 2.90 3.03
N PRO A 206 16.39 3.78 3.70
CA PRO A 206 15.82 4.98 4.35
C PRO A 206 15.09 5.91 3.36
N ALA A 207 15.45 5.88 2.09
CA ALA A 207 14.75 6.61 1.03
C ALA A 207 13.34 6.02 0.69
N LEU A 208 13.02 4.84 1.23
CA LEU A 208 11.71 4.20 1.08
C LEU A 208 10.85 4.31 2.36
N ALA A 209 11.39 4.90 3.43
CA ALA A 209 10.71 5.08 4.70
C ALA A 209 9.75 6.28 4.71
#